data_b113176839543e5541bce59501f4f8dd
#
_entry.id   b113176839543e5541bce59501f4f8dd
#
_cell.length_a   1.000
_cell.length_b   1.000
_cell.length_c   1.000
_cell.angle_alpha   90.00
_cell.angle_beta   90.00
_cell.angle_gamma   90.00
#
_symmetry.space_group_name_H-M   'P 1'
#
loop_
_entity.id
_entity.type
_entity.pdbx_description
1 polymer ?
#
loop_
_entity_poly.entity_id
_entity_poly.type
_entity_poly.pdbx_seq_one_letter_code
_entity_poly.pdbx_strand_id
1 'polypeptide(L)'
;MKISYDWKEYTCLDAGNGEKLERWGDIVLRRPDPQAIWKTDKQEAWEHVDGRYFRSHRGGGEWKFYKKLPDQWNIHYKDLTFKVTPTNFKHTGLFPEQAVNWDYMIQKIRGANRPIKVLNLFAYTGGATVACSYACAEEVVHVDAAKGMVQWAKENAKLSGLENHHIRYIVDDCLKFVEREARRGRKYDAIVMDPPSYGRGPNGEVWKFEDNIYILIEACMKILSDQPLFVLINSYTTGISSTVLENILKTTILKQYPDGVIETGEIGLPIVKNNLILPCGIYGRYESKD
;
A
#
# COMPACT_ATOMS: atom_id res chain seq x y z
N MET A 1 2.33 -11.02 12.77
CA MET A 1 2.02 -10.93 11.33
C MET A 1 0.54 -10.70 11.16
N LYS A 2 0.15 -9.79 10.28
CA LYS A 2 -1.25 -9.55 9.87
C LYS A 2 -1.47 -10.19 8.50
N ILE A 3 -2.51 -10.98 8.33
CA ILE A 3 -2.75 -11.76 7.11
C ILE A 3 -4.10 -11.38 6.52
N SER A 4 -4.11 -11.12 5.22
CA SER A 4 -5.30 -10.69 4.48
C SER A 4 -6.12 -11.89 4.04
N TYR A 5 -7.03 -12.36 4.89
CA TYR A 5 -7.90 -13.52 4.63
C TYR A 5 -9.22 -13.19 3.93
N ASP A 6 -9.69 -11.94 3.99
CA ASP A 6 -11.07 -11.59 3.66
C ASP A 6 -11.34 -11.39 2.17
N TRP A 7 -10.35 -11.64 1.31
CA TRP A 7 -10.52 -11.55 -0.13
C TRP A 7 -11.43 -12.67 -0.68
N LYS A 8 -12.38 -12.29 -1.52
CA LYS A 8 -13.23 -13.23 -2.29
C LYS A 8 -12.79 -13.33 -3.76
N GLU A 9 -12.36 -12.21 -4.34
CA GLU A 9 -12.00 -12.11 -5.76
C GLU A 9 -10.49 -12.08 -6.01
N TYR A 10 -9.67 -12.09 -4.97
CA TYR A 10 -8.24 -12.33 -5.05
C TYR A 10 -7.86 -13.58 -4.28
N THR A 11 -6.92 -14.35 -4.80
CA THR A 11 -6.41 -15.56 -4.12
C THR A 11 -4.95 -15.80 -4.51
N CYS A 12 -4.06 -15.95 -3.54
CA CYS A 12 -2.75 -16.56 -3.77
C CYS A 12 -2.93 -18.08 -3.79
N LEU A 13 -2.97 -18.66 -4.99
CA LEU A 13 -3.24 -20.09 -5.21
C LEU A 13 -2.07 -20.96 -4.74
N ASP A 14 -0.85 -20.55 -5.11
CA ASP A 14 0.41 -21.21 -4.75
C ASP A 14 1.57 -20.22 -4.81
N ALA A 15 2.66 -20.51 -4.10
CA ALA A 15 3.90 -19.74 -4.18
C ALA A 15 5.10 -20.62 -3.87
N GLY A 16 6.22 -20.36 -4.53
CA GLY A 16 7.48 -21.07 -4.34
C GLY A 16 8.38 -20.97 -5.57
N ASN A 17 9.63 -21.40 -5.42
CA ASN A 17 10.63 -21.36 -6.50
C ASN A 17 10.80 -19.95 -7.12
N GLY A 18 10.64 -18.88 -6.31
CA GLY A 18 10.78 -17.48 -6.73
C GLY A 18 9.59 -16.90 -7.47
N GLU A 19 8.43 -17.57 -7.48
CA GLU A 19 7.22 -17.14 -8.19
C GLU A 19 5.98 -17.34 -7.32
N LYS A 20 4.89 -16.67 -7.71
CA LYS A 20 3.55 -16.87 -7.17
C LYS A 20 2.53 -17.03 -8.28
N LEU A 21 1.54 -17.85 -8.00
CA LEU A 21 0.36 -18.11 -8.82
C LEU A 21 -0.84 -17.47 -8.15
N GLU A 22 -1.53 -16.59 -8.84
CA GLU A 22 -2.58 -15.75 -8.28
C GLU A 22 -3.82 -15.77 -9.16
N ARG A 23 -4.98 -15.71 -8.53
CA ARG A 23 -6.26 -15.47 -9.21
C ARG A 23 -6.77 -14.06 -8.87
N TRP A 24 -7.09 -13.30 -9.89
CA TRP A 24 -7.61 -11.93 -9.85
C TRP A 24 -8.97 -11.88 -10.54
N GLY A 25 -10.07 -12.07 -9.80
CA GLY A 25 -11.37 -12.37 -10.38
C GLY A 25 -11.33 -13.71 -11.09
N ASP A 26 -11.56 -13.72 -12.39
CA ASP A 26 -11.49 -14.93 -13.24
C ASP A 26 -10.14 -15.11 -13.94
N ILE A 27 -9.18 -14.21 -13.71
CA ILE A 27 -7.89 -14.18 -14.40
C ILE A 27 -6.80 -14.76 -13.52
N VAL A 28 -6.05 -15.73 -14.05
CA VAL A 28 -4.92 -16.36 -13.35
C VAL A 28 -3.60 -15.82 -13.89
N LEU A 29 -2.80 -15.27 -12.99
CA LEU A 29 -1.52 -14.68 -13.31
C LEU A 29 -0.37 -15.39 -12.57
N ARG A 30 0.77 -15.52 -13.26
CA ARG A 30 2.02 -16.02 -12.71
C ARG A 30 3.05 -14.90 -12.71
N ARG A 31 3.59 -14.57 -11.55
CA ARG A 31 4.50 -13.44 -11.37
C ARG A 31 5.71 -13.81 -10.52
N PRO A 32 6.89 -13.20 -10.75
CA PRO A 32 8.04 -13.34 -9.85
C PRO A 32 7.72 -12.81 -8.45
N ASP A 33 8.09 -13.59 -7.45
CA ASP A 33 8.08 -13.16 -6.05
C ASP A 33 9.37 -13.61 -5.36
N PRO A 34 10.31 -12.67 -5.06
CA PRO A 34 11.60 -13.01 -4.49
C PRO A 34 11.53 -13.52 -3.04
N GLN A 35 10.40 -13.33 -2.35
CA GLN A 35 10.20 -13.86 -1.01
C GLN A 35 9.87 -15.35 -1.02
N ALA A 36 9.27 -15.86 -2.10
CA ALA A 36 8.85 -17.25 -2.21
C ALA A 36 10.02 -18.19 -2.59
N ILE A 37 11.05 -18.26 -1.76
CA ILE A 37 12.28 -19.03 -2.03
C ILE A 37 12.18 -20.53 -1.72
N TRP A 38 11.13 -20.98 -1.02
CA TRP A 38 10.89 -22.39 -0.75
C TRP A 38 10.47 -23.14 -2.02
N LYS A 39 10.58 -24.46 -1.96
CA LYS A 39 10.18 -25.31 -3.08
C LYS A 39 8.66 -25.52 -3.08
N THR A 40 8.07 -25.50 -4.25
CA THR A 40 6.71 -25.99 -4.48
C THR A 40 6.69 -26.89 -5.70
N ASP A 41 5.85 -27.92 -5.63
CA ASP A 41 5.58 -28.76 -6.79
C ASP A 41 4.66 -28.01 -7.72
N LYS A 42 5.22 -27.55 -8.85
CA LYS A 42 4.45 -26.86 -9.88
C LYS A 42 3.56 -27.88 -10.58
N GLN A 43 2.29 -27.89 -10.19
CA GLN A 43 1.26 -28.72 -10.78
C GLN A 43 0.72 -28.09 -12.07
N GLU A 44 -0.16 -28.78 -12.75
CA GLU A 44 -0.80 -28.36 -14.00
C GLU A 44 -1.34 -26.92 -13.98
N ALA A 45 -1.86 -26.45 -12.83
CA ALA A 45 -2.35 -25.08 -12.67
C ALA A 45 -1.30 -23.99 -12.97
N TRP A 46 0.00 -24.30 -12.83
CA TRP A 46 1.09 -23.35 -13.15
C TRP A 46 1.35 -23.25 -14.67
N GLU A 47 0.91 -24.21 -15.45
CA GLU A 47 1.04 -24.22 -16.92
C GLU A 47 -0.19 -23.60 -17.60
N HIS A 48 -1.35 -23.61 -16.93
CA HIS A 48 -2.61 -23.08 -17.45
C HIS A 48 -2.95 -21.69 -16.89
N VAL A 49 -2.02 -20.74 -17.11
CA VAL A 49 -2.20 -19.34 -16.68
C VAL A 49 -2.64 -18.46 -17.85
N ASP A 50 -3.32 -17.36 -17.54
CA ASP A 50 -3.77 -16.39 -18.53
C ASP A 50 -2.66 -15.43 -18.93
N GLY A 51 -1.77 -15.13 -17.98
CA GLY A 51 -0.60 -14.30 -18.20
C GLY A 51 0.56 -14.63 -17.27
N ARG A 52 1.76 -14.47 -17.77
CA ARG A 52 3.01 -14.63 -16.99
C ARG A 52 3.95 -13.48 -17.22
N TYR A 53 4.51 -12.93 -16.15
CA TYR A 53 5.56 -11.94 -16.22
C TYR A 53 6.92 -12.59 -16.15
N PHE A 54 7.78 -12.31 -17.14
CA PHE A 54 9.15 -12.78 -17.21
C PHE A 54 10.11 -11.66 -16.83
N ARG A 55 10.95 -11.91 -15.82
CA ARG A 55 11.97 -10.95 -15.41
C ARG A 55 13.15 -10.96 -16.39
N SER A 56 13.60 -9.78 -16.79
CA SER A 56 14.84 -9.63 -17.57
C SER A 56 16.06 -9.61 -16.64
N HIS A 57 17.16 -10.18 -17.09
CA HIS A 57 18.45 -10.11 -16.38
C HIS A 57 19.04 -8.68 -16.30
N ARG A 58 18.53 -7.76 -17.14
CA ARG A 58 18.98 -6.36 -17.20
C ARG A 58 18.08 -5.39 -16.40
N GLY A 59 17.16 -5.92 -15.60
CA GLY A 59 16.10 -5.17 -14.92
C GLY A 59 14.84 -5.03 -15.77
N GLY A 60 13.69 -4.84 -15.11
CA GLY A 60 12.38 -4.87 -15.76
C GLY A 60 11.95 -6.27 -16.20
N GLY A 61 11.22 -6.37 -17.29
CA GLY A 61 10.70 -7.62 -17.83
C GLY A 61 9.51 -7.39 -18.75
N GLU A 62 8.82 -8.48 -19.11
CA GLU A 62 7.68 -8.43 -20.03
C GLU A 62 6.59 -9.42 -19.65
N TRP A 63 5.35 -9.09 -19.98
CA TRP A 63 4.22 -9.98 -19.90
C TRP A 63 4.10 -10.83 -21.16
N LYS A 64 3.84 -12.12 -20.96
CA LYS A 64 3.35 -13.01 -22.01
C LYS A 64 1.92 -13.42 -21.66
N PHE A 65 0.99 -13.11 -22.54
CA PHE A 65 -0.41 -13.51 -22.40
C PHE A 65 -0.69 -14.72 -23.25
N TYR A 66 -1.37 -15.71 -22.68
CA TYR A 66 -1.72 -16.98 -23.33
C TYR A 66 -3.15 -17.00 -23.87
N LYS A 67 -3.95 -16.01 -23.44
CA LYS A 67 -5.26 -15.68 -24.01
C LYS A 67 -5.44 -14.17 -24.04
N LYS A 68 -6.43 -13.71 -24.80
CA LYS A 68 -6.79 -12.30 -24.81
C LYS A 68 -7.40 -11.92 -23.47
N LEU A 69 -6.77 -11.00 -22.76
CA LEU A 69 -7.31 -10.41 -21.54
C LEU A 69 -8.07 -9.12 -21.87
N PRO A 70 -9.03 -8.70 -21.03
CA PRO A 70 -9.53 -7.33 -21.07
C PRO A 70 -8.40 -6.34 -20.79
N ASP A 71 -8.48 -5.14 -21.35
CA ASP A 71 -7.48 -4.10 -21.11
C ASP A 71 -7.38 -3.74 -19.62
N GLN A 72 -8.51 -3.85 -18.92
CA GLN A 72 -8.63 -3.69 -17.48
C GLN A 72 -9.86 -4.45 -16.97
N TRP A 73 -9.84 -4.82 -15.67
CA TRP A 73 -11.02 -5.39 -15.01
C TRP A 73 -11.08 -4.88 -13.57
N ASN A 74 -12.21 -5.09 -12.92
CA ASN A 74 -12.41 -4.69 -11.54
C ASN A 74 -12.38 -5.91 -10.62
N ILE A 75 -11.87 -5.73 -9.42
CA ILE A 75 -12.02 -6.66 -8.31
C ILE A 75 -12.55 -5.93 -7.07
N HIS A 76 -13.21 -6.66 -6.21
CA HIS A 76 -13.86 -6.12 -5.02
C HIS A 76 -13.17 -6.64 -3.75
N TYR A 77 -12.97 -5.72 -2.82
CA TYR A 77 -12.65 -6.04 -1.43
C TYR A 77 -13.73 -5.45 -0.54
N LYS A 78 -14.62 -6.30 -0.01
CA LYS A 78 -15.83 -5.86 0.70
C LYS A 78 -16.62 -4.87 -0.20
N ASP A 79 -16.84 -3.65 0.27
CA ASP A 79 -17.56 -2.60 -0.48
C ASP A 79 -16.64 -1.74 -1.37
N LEU A 80 -15.35 -2.01 -1.39
CA LEU A 80 -14.38 -1.26 -2.19
C LEU A 80 -14.17 -1.93 -3.55
N THR A 81 -14.08 -1.13 -4.60
CA THR A 81 -13.85 -1.59 -5.98
C THR A 81 -12.56 -1.01 -6.52
N PHE A 82 -11.73 -1.88 -7.08
CA PHE A 82 -10.43 -1.50 -7.63
C PHE A 82 -10.27 -1.98 -9.06
N LYS A 83 -9.82 -1.09 -9.91
CA LYS A 83 -9.35 -1.42 -11.25
C LYS A 83 -8.03 -2.16 -11.19
N VAL A 84 -7.90 -3.23 -11.93
CA VAL A 84 -6.70 -4.03 -12.07
C VAL A 84 -6.33 -4.14 -13.54
N THR A 85 -5.06 -4.05 -13.85
CA THR A 85 -4.49 -4.31 -15.17
C THR A 85 -3.00 -4.64 -15.03
N PRO A 86 -2.45 -5.60 -15.80
CA PRO A 86 -1.01 -5.76 -15.91
C PRO A 86 -0.35 -4.46 -16.37
N THR A 87 0.62 -3.96 -15.60
CA THR A 87 1.39 -2.75 -15.95
C THR A 87 2.62 -3.14 -16.78
N ASN A 88 3.39 -2.16 -17.24
CA ASN A 88 4.69 -2.40 -17.89
C ASN A 88 5.71 -3.10 -16.97
N PHE A 89 5.41 -3.25 -15.70
CA PHE A 89 6.17 -4.00 -14.70
C PHE A 89 5.38 -5.23 -14.25
N LYS A 90 5.90 -5.97 -13.28
CA LYS A 90 5.21 -7.13 -12.69
C LYS A 90 3.93 -6.80 -11.92
N HIS A 91 3.65 -5.51 -11.68
CA HIS A 91 2.53 -5.06 -10.86
C HIS A 91 1.21 -5.02 -11.63
N THR A 92 0.11 -5.15 -10.90
CA THR A 92 -1.26 -5.17 -11.43
C THR A 92 -2.09 -3.97 -10.99
N GLY A 93 -1.45 -3.02 -10.28
CA GLY A 93 -2.10 -1.82 -9.78
C GLY A 93 -2.67 -1.95 -8.36
N LEU A 94 -2.59 -3.12 -7.73
CA LEU A 94 -3.08 -3.32 -6.37
C LEU A 94 -2.16 -4.27 -5.59
N PHE A 95 -2.09 -4.06 -4.28
CA PHE A 95 -1.38 -4.90 -3.31
C PHE A 95 -2.40 -5.51 -2.34
N PRO A 96 -2.86 -6.75 -2.58
CA PRO A 96 -3.94 -7.35 -1.79
C PRO A 96 -3.62 -7.52 -0.32
N GLU A 97 -2.36 -7.69 0.05
CA GLU A 97 -1.90 -7.77 1.43
C GLU A 97 -2.19 -6.51 2.24
N GLN A 98 -2.34 -5.36 1.57
CA GLN A 98 -2.67 -4.09 2.22
C GLN A 98 -4.11 -4.02 2.77
N ALA A 99 -4.96 -4.97 2.42
CA ALA A 99 -6.34 -5.00 2.89
C ALA A 99 -6.47 -5.03 4.42
N VAL A 100 -5.52 -5.66 5.12
CA VAL A 100 -5.48 -5.63 6.60
C VAL A 100 -5.25 -4.22 7.16
N ASN A 101 -4.50 -3.39 6.45
CA ASN A 101 -4.29 -2.00 6.80
C ASN A 101 -5.51 -1.15 6.44
N TRP A 102 -6.20 -1.45 5.33
CA TRP A 102 -7.47 -0.77 4.99
C TRP A 102 -8.53 -1.02 6.06
N ASP A 103 -8.71 -2.26 6.51
CA ASP A 103 -9.64 -2.60 7.59
C ASP A 103 -9.31 -1.87 8.89
N TYR A 104 -8.03 -1.82 9.25
CA TYR A 104 -7.57 -1.07 10.41
C TYR A 104 -7.92 0.43 10.29
N MET A 105 -7.59 1.07 9.16
CA MET A 105 -7.87 2.49 8.94
C MET A 105 -9.36 2.79 8.98
N ILE A 106 -10.19 1.94 8.34
CA ILE A 106 -11.64 2.07 8.35
C ILE A 106 -12.18 1.98 9.78
N GLN A 107 -11.74 1.00 10.55
CA GLN A 107 -12.15 0.83 11.94
C GLN A 107 -11.80 2.05 12.79
N LYS A 108 -10.56 2.53 12.69
CA LYS A 108 -10.08 3.67 13.49
C LYS A 108 -10.78 4.98 13.15
N ILE A 109 -10.93 5.28 11.87
CA ILE A 109 -11.59 6.51 11.43
C ILE A 109 -13.07 6.51 11.87
N ARG A 110 -13.78 5.40 11.69
CA ARG A 110 -15.19 5.28 12.12
C ARG A 110 -15.36 5.34 13.62
N GLY A 111 -14.39 4.81 14.38
CA GLY A 111 -14.42 4.82 15.85
C GLY A 111 -14.02 6.15 16.50
N ALA A 112 -13.45 7.08 15.75
CA ALA A 112 -12.87 8.30 16.31
C ALA A 112 -13.91 9.31 16.84
N ASN A 113 -15.18 9.20 16.47
CA ASN A 113 -16.29 10.09 16.88
C ASN A 113 -16.00 11.60 16.67
N ARG A 114 -15.12 11.94 15.78
CA ARG A 114 -14.75 13.31 15.39
C ARG A 114 -14.29 13.34 13.91
N PRO A 115 -14.31 14.51 13.26
CA PRO A 115 -13.76 14.65 11.91
C PRO A 115 -12.28 14.28 11.86
N ILE A 116 -11.89 13.47 10.87
CA ILE A 116 -10.52 12.98 10.69
C ILE A 116 -9.98 13.42 9.33
N LYS A 117 -8.84 14.12 9.34
CA LYS A 117 -8.08 14.49 8.15
C LYS A 117 -6.92 13.52 7.96
N VAL A 118 -6.87 12.89 6.81
CA VAL A 118 -5.87 11.87 6.49
C VAL A 118 -4.93 12.36 5.40
N LEU A 119 -3.64 12.18 5.61
CA LEU A 119 -2.60 12.35 4.59
C LEU A 119 -2.06 10.99 4.17
N ASN A 120 -2.17 10.65 2.89
CA ASN A 120 -1.61 9.44 2.29
C ASN A 120 -0.46 9.81 1.35
N LEU A 121 0.76 9.42 1.72
CA LEU A 121 2.01 9.68 1.00
C LEU A 121 2.47 8.42 0.25
N PHE A 122 3.07 8.59 -0.92
CA PHE A 122 3.38 7.50 -1.86
C PHE A 122 2.12 6.68 -2.15
N ALA A 123 1.04 7.40 -2.42
CA ALA A 123 -0.30 6.86 -2.33
C ALA A 123 -0.69 5.93 -3.48
N TYR A 124 0.16 5.81 -4.52
CA TYR A 124 0.04 4.89 -5.64
C TYR A 124 -1.36 4.97 -6.29
N THR A 125 -2.01 3.83 -6.50
CA THR A 125 -3.37 3.75 -7.09
C THR A 125 -4.49 3.99 -6.07
N GLY A 126 -4.15 4.39 -4.83
CA GLY A 126 -5.08 4.92 -3.86
C GLY A 126 -5.83 3.89 -3.02
N GLY A 127 -5.31 2.68 -2.80
CA GLY A 127 -5.97 1.70 -1.93
C GLY A 127 -6.30 2.27 -0.54
N ALA A 128 -5.30 2.85 0.14
CA ALA A 128 -5.51 3.50 1.44
C ALA A 128 -6.38 4.76 1.34
N THR A 129 -6.27 5.54 0.25
CA THR A 129 -7.11 6.71 0.01
C THR A 129 -8.59 6.34 -0.07
N VAL A 130 -8.90 5.30 -0.85
CA VAL A 130 -10.27 4.77 -1.00
C VAL A 130 -10.79 4.26 0.35
N ALA A 131 -9.99 3.49 1.09
CA ALA A 131 -10.38 2.96 2.39
C ALA A 131 -10.67 4.08 3.41
N CYS A 132 -9.81 5.09 3.52
CA CYS A 132 -10.02 6.22 4.43
C CYS A 132 -11.24 7.07 4.04
N SER A 133 -11.44 7.30 2.75
CA SER A 133 -12.61 8.02 2.24
C SER A 133 -13.91 7.25 2.47
N TYR A 134 -13.91 5.94 2.25
CA TYR A 134 -15.04 5.04 2.56
C TYR A 134 -15.38 5.04 4.06
N ALA A 135 -14.39 5.20 4.91
CA ALA A 135 -14.58 5.36 6.35
C ALA A 135 -15.21 6.71 6.75
N CYS A 136 -15.52 7.58 5.81
CA CYS A 136 -16.04 8.92 5.99
C CYS A 136 -15.03 9.88 6.66
N ALA A 137 -13.75 9.77 6.35
CA ALA A 137 -12.79 10.81 6.69
C ALA A 137 -13.26 12.18 6.16
N GLU A 138 -13.10 13.25 6.95
CA GLU A 138 -13.47 14.61 6.55
C GLU A 138 -12.72 15.08 5.30
N GLU A 139 -11.45 14.78 5.23
CA GLU A 139 -10.58 15.05 4.09
C GLU A 139 -9.55 13.93 3.95
N VAL A 140 -9.31 13.48 2.73
CA VAL A 140 -8.17 12.62 2.39
C VAL A 140 -7.29 13.34 1.38
N VAL A 141 -6.01 13.51 1.70
CA VAL A 141 -5.03 14.08 0.78
C VAL A 141 -4.15 12.96 0.24
N HIS A 142 -4.27 12.71 -1.05
CA HIS A 142 -3.55 11.68 -1.79
C HIS A 142 -2.36 12.32 -2.51
N VAL A 143 -1.13 11.93 -2.14
CA VAL A 143 0.10 12.46 -2.73
C VAL A 143 0.91 11.34 -3.36
N ASP A 144 1.19 11.48 -4.65
CA ASP A 144 2.09 10.59 -5.39
C ASP A 144 2.84 11.37 -6.47
N ALA A 145 4.07 10.98 -6.77
CA ALA A 145 4.90 11.63 -7.78
C ALA A 145 4.45 11.30 -9.22
N ALA A 146 3.77 10.17 -9.41
CA ALA A 146 3.38 9.65 -10.72
C ALA A 146 1.96 10.07 -11.10
N LYS A 147 1.82 11.00 -12.03
CA LYS A 147 0.51 11.50 -12.52
C LYS A 147 -0.46 10.38 -12.93
N GLY A 148 0.05 9.33 -13.59
CA GLY A 148 -0.77 8.18 -14.00
C GLY A 148 -1.34 7.42 -12.82
N MET A 149 -0.61 7.29 -11.72
CA MET A 149 -1.06 6.62 -10.49
C MET A 149 -2.12 7.47 -9.78
N VAL A 150 -1.93 8.78 -9.73
CA VAL A 150 -2.94 9.72 -9.18
C VAL A 150 -4.24 9.68 -9.99
N GLN A 151 -4.15 9.57 -11.31
CA GLN A 151 -5.34 9.39 -12.16
C GLN A 151 -6.05 8.06 -11.89
N TRP A 152 -5.28 6.98 -11.73
CA TRP A 152 -5.82 5.67 -11.38
C TRP A 152 -6.53 5.67 -10.01
N ALA A 153 -5.96 6.39 -9.03
CA ALA A 153 -6.60 6.56 -7.73
C ALA A 153 -7.97 7.26 -7.83
N LYS A 154 -8.12 8.27 -8.70
CA LYS A 154 -9.42 8.91 -8.97
C LYS A 154 -10.44 7.92 -9.55
N GLU A 155 -9.98 7.04 -10.44
CA GLU A 155 -10.82 6.00 -11.02
C GLU A 155 -11.28 5.00 -9.96
N ASN A 156 -10.37 4.55 -9.09
CA ASN A 156 -10.69 3.65 -7.98
C ASN A 156 -11.68 4.28 -6.98
N ALA A 157 -11.52 5.55 -6.65
CA ALA A 157 -12.48 6.28 -5.82
C ALA A 157 -13.86 6.33 -6.47
N LYS A 158 -13.94 6.64 -7.77
CA LYS A 158 -15.19 6.66 -8.53
C LYS A 158 -15.84 5.27 -8.59
N LEU A 159 -15.07 4.22 -8.87
CA LEU A 159 -15.56 2.83 -8.89
C LEU A 159 -16.13 2.40 -7.54
N SER A 160 -15.62 2.95 -6.45
CA SER A 160 -16.09 2.71 -5.08
C SER A 160 -17.23 3.68 -4.65
N GLY A 161 -17.77 4.50 -5.57
CA GLY A 161 -18.86 5.44 -5.27
C GLY A 161 -18.46 6.66 -4.45
N LEU A 162 -17.16 7.02 -4.44
CA LEU A 162 -16.59 8.07 -3.59
C LEU A 162 -16.20 9.34 -4.36
N GLU A 163 -16.69 9.53 -5.59
CA GLU A 163 -16.37 10.69 -6.44
C GLU A 163 -16.79 12.03 -5.83
N ASN A 164 -17.79 12.05 -4.97
CA ASN A 164 -18.28 13.24 -4.29
C ASN A 164 -17.66 13.45 -2.89
N HIS A 165 -16.77 12.57 -2.47
CA HIS A 165 -16.07 12.71 -1.20
C HIS A 165 -14.92 13.71 -1.31
N HIS A 166 -14.55 14.31 -0.18
CA HIS A 166 -13.48 15.32 -0.14
C HIS A 166 -12.09 14.65 -0.21
N ILE A 167 -11.66 14.33 -1.43
CA ILE A 167 -10.33 13.78 -1.72
C ILE A 167 -9.54 14.81 -2.54
N ARG A 168 -8.39 15.22 -2.02
CA ARG A 168 -7.44 16.07 -2.74
C ARG A 168 -6.35 15.22 -3.38
N TYR A 169 -6.23 15.31 -4.69
CA TYR A 169 -5.24 14.55 -5.45
C TYR A 169 -4.07 15.46 -5.86
N ILE A 170 -2.87 15.10 -5.42
CA ILE A 170 -1.67 15.91 -5.58
C ILE A 170 -0.60 15.08 -6.31
N VAL A 171 -0.05 15.65 -7.39
CA VAL A 171 1.14 15.10 -8.07
C VAL A 171 2.33 15.91 -7.58
N ASP A 172 3.13 15.34 -6.67
CA ASP A 172 4.26 16.04 -6.04
C ASP A 172 5.25 15.06 -5.39
N ASP A 173 6.45 15.55 -5.09
CA ASP A 173 7.36 14.91 -4.14
C ASP A 173 6.79 14.97 -2.73
N CYS A 174 6.80 13.84 -2.02
CA CYS A 174 6.16 13.72 -0.71
C CYS A 174 6.81 14.62 0.35
N LEU A 175 8.14 14.70 0.41
CA LEU A 175 8.84 15.53 1.38
C LEU A 175 8.57 17.02 1.13
N LYS A 176 8.68 17.46 -0.12
CA LYS A 176 8.38 18.85 -0.51
C LYS A 176 6.93 19.21 -0.22
N PHE A 177 5.99 18.28 -0.44
CA PHE A 177 4.60 18.48 -0.09
C PHE A 177 4.42 18.70 1.42
N VAL A 178 4.97 17.81 2.24
CA VAL A 178 4.88 17.88 3.71
C VAL A 178 5.48 19.19 4.24
N GLU A 179 6.66 19.59 3.75
CA GLU A 179 7.29 20.85 4.14
C GLU A 179 6.43 22.07 3.77
N ARG A 180 5.76 22.03 2.63
CA ARG A 180 4.84 23.07 2.19
C ARG A 180 3.59 23.15 3.05
N GLU A 181 3.02 22.01 3.43
CA GLU A 181 1.87 21.94 4.34
C GLU A 181 2.25 22.45 5.75
N ALA A 182 3.47 22.16 6.21
CA ALA A 182 3.99 22.70 7.47
C ALA A 182 4.06 24.24 7.45
N ARG A 183 4.59 24.83 6.37
CA ARG A 183 4.61 26.31 6.20
C ARG A 183 3.22 26.95 6.14
N ARG A 184 2.20 26.17 5.69
CA ARG A 184 0.81 26.61 5.63
C ARG A 184 0.04 26.42 6.93
N GLY A 185 0.67 25.81 7.95
CA GLY A 185 0.02 25.48 9.21
C GLY A 185 -1.06 24.40 9.10
N ARG A 186 -1.02 23.58 8.04
CA ARG A 186 -1.97 22.46 7.86
C ARG A 186 -1.68 21.36 8.87
N LYS A 187 -2.75 20.72 9.34
CA LYS A 187 -2.67 19.62 10.31
C LYS A 187 -3.50 18.43 9.82
N TYR A 188 -2.99 17.23 10.13
CA TYR A 188 -3.59 15.94 9.80
C TYR A 188 -3.71 15.08 11.05
N ASP A 189 -4.81 14.37 11.17
CA ASP A 189 -5.07 13.47 12.31
C ASP A 189 -4.48 12.08 12.07
N ALA A 190 -4.36 11.69 10.83
CA ALA A 190 -3.75 10.42 10.45
C ALA A 190 -2.81 10.60 9.25
N ILE A 191 -1.69 9.88 9.28
CA ILE A 191 -0.72 9.84 8.18
C ILE A 191 -0.45 8.39 7.83
N VAL A 192 -0.57 8.08 6.54
CA VAL A 192 -0.26 6.77 5.95
C VAL A 192 0.85 6.96 4.93
N MET A 193 1.82 6.06 4.90
CA MET A 193 2.86 6.08 3.88
C MET A 193 3.32 4.68 3.50
N ASP A 194 3.58 4.50 2.22
CA ASP A 194 4.13 3.28 1.64
C ASP A 194 5.30 3.61 0.69
N PRO A 195 6.40 4.13 1.25
CA PRO A 195 7.52 4.60 0.46
C PRO A 195 8.23 3.44 -0.25
N PRO A 196 8.63 3.62 -1.52
CA PRO A 196 9.42 2.64 -2.23
C PRO A 196 10.85 2.56 -1.68
N SER A 197 11.55 1.47 -1.96
CA SER A 197 12.99 1.36 -1.64
C SER A 197 13.80 2.43 -2.37
N TYR A 198 13.45 2.69 -3.64
CA TYR A 198 14.03 3.72 -4.49
C TYR A 198 12.95 4.34 -5.38
N GLY A 199 13.04 5.64 -5.61
CA GLY A 199 12.12 6.34 -6.49
C GLY A 199 12.67 7.68 -6.99
N ARG A 200 11.92 8.30 -7.89
CA ARG A 200 12.18 9.66 -8.36
C ARG A 200 10.92 10.50 -8.25
N GLY A 201 11.06 11.70 -7.76
CA GLY A 201 10.01 12.71 -7.76
C GLY A 201 9.76 13.27 -9.16
N PRO A 202 8.67 14.06 -9.34
CA PRO A 202 8.26 14.58 -10.64
C PRO A 202 9.29 15.54 -11.27
N ASN A 203 10.17 16.14 -10.49
CA ASN A 203 11.22 17.05 -10.96
C ASN A 203 12.64 16.44 -10.83
N GLY A 204 12.73 15.11 -10.71
CA GLY A 204 14.00 14.39 -10.62
C GLY A 204 14.56 14.23 -9.21
N GLU A 205 13.82 14.57 -8.17
CA GLU A 205 14.18 14.28 -6.78
C GLU A 205 14.50 12.80 -6.62
N VAL A 206 15.52 12.48 -5.85
CA VAL A 206 15.90 11.08 -5.58
C VAL A 206 15.43 10.69 -4.19
N TRP A 207 14.65 9.63 -4.14
CA TRP A 207 14.23 8.96 -2.92
C TRP A 207 15.01 7.65 -2.76
N LYS A 208 15.59 7.45 -1.58
CA LYS A 208 16.07 6.16 -1.08
C LYS A 208 15.52 5.99 0.32
N PHE A 209 14.95 4.82 0.60
CA PHE A 209 14.27 4.57 1.88
C PHE A 209 15.20 4.85 3.07
N GLU A 210 16.37 4.25 3.10
CA GLU A 210 17.33 4.32 4.20
C GLU A 210 17.81 5.75 4.48
N ASP A 211 17.96 6.54 3.42
CA ASP A 211 18.48 7.91 3.51
C ASP A 211 17.40 8.93 3.90
N ASN A 212 16.14 8.67 3.54
CA ASN A 212 15.08 9.69 3.55
C ASN A 212 13.93 9.44 4.51
N ILE A 213 13.69 8.19 4.93
CA ILE A 213 12.48 7.87 5.72
C ILE A 213 12.44 8.63 7.06
N TYR A 214 13.55 8.69 7.76
CA TYR A 214 13.61 9.40 9.05
C TYR A 214 13.34 10.90 8.89
N ILE A 215 13.95 11.52 7.87
CA ILE A 215 13.75 12.94 7.53
C ILE A 215 12.29 13.24 7.21
N LEU A 216 11.66 12.37 6.42
CA LEU A 216 10.24 12.52 6.07
C LEU A 216 9.34 12.42 7.32
N ILE A 217 9.61 11.48 8.22
CA ILE A 217 8.80 11.32 9.43
C ILE A 217 8.99 12.52 10.36
N GLU A 218 10.21 13.04 10.54
CA GLU A 218 10.45 14.28 11.30
C GLU A 218 9.67 15.47 10.68
N ALA A 219 9.63 15.58 9.37
CA ALA A 219 8.84 16.60 8.70
C ALA A 219 7.33 16.40 8.95
N CYS A 220 6.84 15.16 8.94
CA CYS A 220 5.45 14.81 9.24
C CYS A 220 5.04 15.19 10.67
N MET A 221 5.97 15.14 11.63
CA MET A 221 5.68 15.58 13.01
C MET A 221 5.21 17.04 13.09
N LYS A 222 5.63 17.90 12.17
CA LYS A 222 5.24 19.30 12.12
C LYS A 222 3.81 19.52 11.63
N ILE A 223 3.24 18.55 10.94
CA ILE A 223 1.89 18.60 10.36
C ILE A 223 0.91 17.62 11.02
N LEU A 224 1.37 16.85 11.98
CA LEU A 224 0.48 16.02 12.78
C LEU A 224 -0.33 16.91 13.74
N SER A 225 -1.63 16.61 13.93
CA SER A 225 -2.51 17.36 14.82
C SER A 225 -2.12 17.13 16.28
N ASP A 226 -2.63 17.94 17.18
CA ASP A 226 -2.37 17.80 18.64
C ASP A 226 -3.02 16.52 19.20
N GLN A 227 -4.00 15.98 18.51
CA GLN A 227 -4.67 14.71 18.84
C GLN A 227 -4.60 13.75 17.63
N PRO A 228 -3.41 13.21 17.33
CA PRO A 228 -3.25 12.30 16.21
C PRO A 228 -4.03 11.01 16.45
N LEU A 229 -4.67 10.47 15.42
CA LEU A 229 -5.38 9.21 15.51
C LEU A 229 -4.43 8.03 15.31
N PHE A 230 -3.68 8.04 14.19
CA PHE A 230 -2.65 7.05 13.90
C PHE A 230 -1.62 7.55 12.89
N VAL A 231 -0.46 6.90 12.90
CA VAL A 231 0.53 6.98 11.81
C VAL A 231 0.90 5.56 11.41
N LEU A 232 0.78 5.25 10.11
CA LEU A 232 1.06 3.93 9.54
C LEU A 232 2.14 4.05 8.47
N ILE A 233 3.20 3.27 8.63
CA ILE A 233 4.30 3.16 7.68
C ILE A 233 4.37 1.73 7.19
N ASN A 234 4.38 1.53 5.87
CA ASN A 234 4.68 0.26 5.23
C ASN A 234 6.08 0.29 4.61
N SER A 235 6.70 -0.87 4.46
CA SER A 235 7.94 -1.01 3.70
C SER A 235 8.05 -2.39 3.06
N TYR A 236 8.49 -2.38 1.82
CA TYR A 236 8.85 -3.56 1.04
C TYR A 236 10.37 -3.60 0.76
N THR A 237 11.13 -2.77 1.47
CA THR A 237 12.57 -2.66 1.30
C THR A 237 13.28 -3.86 1.90
N THR A 238 14.02 -4.60 1.08
CA THR A 238 14.80 -5.75 1.52
C THR A 238 15.87 -5.31 2.52
N GLY A 239 16.03 -6.06 3.61
CA GLY A 239 17.02 -5.78 4.65
C GLY A 239 16.53 -4.85 5.77
N ILE A 240 15.32 -4.28 5.65
CA ILE A 240 14.69 -3.50 6.72
C ILE A 240 13.76 -4.42 7.51
N SER A 241 14.00 -4.55 8.82
CA SER A 241 13.10 -5.31 9.72
C SER A 241 12.01 -4.41 10.30
N SER A 242 10.94 -5.02 10.80
CA SER A 242 9.88 -4.28 11.51
C SER A 242 10.38 -3.55 12.76
N THR A 243 11.43 -4.07 13.41
CA THR A 243 12.09 -3.40 14.54
C THR A 243 12.71 -2.06 14.14
N VAL A 244 13.19 -1.92 12.90
CA VAL A 244 13.69 -0.61 12.41
C VAL A 244 12.55 0.41 12.40
N LEU A 245 11.37 0.03 11.90
CA LEU A 245 10.19 0.90 11.91
C LEU A 245 9.75 1.23 13.34
N GLU A 246 9.82 0.25 14.25
CA GLU A 246 9.53 0.45 15.68
C GLU A 246 10.44 1.53 16.29
N ASN A 247 11.76 1.42 16.06
CA ASN A 247 12.73 2.37 16.57
C ASN A 247 12.53 3.77 15.99
N ILE A 248 12.22 3.88 14.70
CA ILE A 248 11.87 5.16 14.07
C ILE A 248 10.66 5.78 14.75
N LEU A 249 9.57 5.02 14.93
CA LEU A 249 8.34 5.52 15.57
C LEU A 249 8.57 5.90 17.04
N LYS A 250 9.38 5.12 17.77
CA LYS A 250 9.73 5.44 19.18
C LYS A 250 10.53 6.72 19.30
N THR A 251 11.48 6.95 18.41
CA THR A 251 12.39 8.10 18.47
C THR A 251 11.77 9.39 17.89
N THR A 252 10.66 9.28 17.18
CA THR A 252 9.94 10.40 16.58
C THR A 252 8.57 10.59 17.23
N ILE A 253 7.55 9.86 16.79
CA ILE A 253 6.15 10.07 17.14
C ILE A 253 5.89 9.81 18.62
N LEU A 254 6.34 8.67 19.15
CA LEU A 254 6.10 8.34 20.56
C LEU A 254 6.80 9.31 21.52
N LYS A 255 7.91 9.92 21.09
CA LYS A 255 8.59 10.96 21.86
C LYS A 255 7.73 12.22 22.03
N GLN A 256 6.94 12.56 21.01
CA GLN A 256 6.06 13.73 21.04
C GLN A 256 4.67 13.41 21.63
N TYR A 257 4.19 12.19 21.40
CA TYR A 257 2.88 11.70 21.87
C TYR A 257 3.08 10.40 22.68
N PRO A 258 3.56 10.50 23.94
CA PRO A 258 4.03 9.36 24.73
C PRO A 258 2.92 8.40 25.18
N ASP A 259 1.66 8.83 25.17
CA ASP A 259 0.53 8.02 25.61
C ASP A 259 0.06 7.01 24.56
N GLY A 260 0.58 7.10 23.34
CA GLY A 260 0.22 6.19 22.26
C GLY A 260 0.88 4.81 22.38
N VAL A 261 0.47 3.94 21.47
CA VAL A 261 0.98 2.56 21.36
C VAL A 261 1.62 2.36 19.99
N ILE A 262 2.75 1.67 19.96
CA ILE A 262 3.38 1.23 18.71
C ILE A 262 3.15 -0.27 18.53
N GLU A 263 2.70 -0.64 17.33
CA GLU A 263 2.64 -2.03 16.87
C GLU A 263 3.44 -2.15 15.56
N THR A 264 4.26 -3.18 15.47
CA THR A 264 5.05 -3.48 14.26
C THR A 264 4.97 -4.96 13.91
N GLY A 265 5.22 -5.29 12.66
CA GLY A 265 5.22 -6.66 12.22
C GLY A 265 5.25 -6.80 10.70
N GLU A 266 4.86 -7.96 10.24
CA GLU A 266 4.76 -8.30 8.83
C GLU A 266 3.30 -8.34 8.38
N ILE A 267 3.09 -8.06 7.09
CA ILE A 267 1.84 -8.33 6.38
C ILE A 267 2.05 -9.44 5.37
N GLY A 268 1.03 -10.24 5.14
CA GLY A 268 1.14 -11.37 4.23
C GLY A 268 -0.19 -11.83 3.66
N LEU A 269 -0.09 -12.80 2.75
CA LEU A 269 -1.20 -13.44 2.06
C LEU A 269 -1.26 -14.93 2.39
N PRO A 270 -2.43 -15.52 2.61
CA PRO A 270 -2.55 -16.95 2.77
C PRO A 270 -2.33 -17.63 1.40
N ILE A 271 -1.58 -18.73 1.39
CA ILE A 271 -1.39 -19.60 0.22
C ILE A 271 -2.35 -20.77 0.35
N VAL A 272 -3.31 -20.88 -0.58
CA VAL A 272 -4.40 -21.85 -0.47
C VAL A 272 -3.92 -23.29 -0.56
N LYS A 273 -2.94 -23.58 -1.44
CA LYS A 273 -2.50 -24.96 -1.72
C LYS A 273 -1.94 -25.70 -0.52
N ASN A 274 -1.25 -25.01 0.39
CA ASN A 274 -0.46 -25.65 1.45
C ASN A 274 -0.62 -25.00 2.82
N ASN A 275 -1.53 -24.04 2.96
CA ASN A 275 -1.76 -23.24 4.18
C ASN A 275 -0.50 -22.50 4.70
N LEU A 276 0.48 -22.27 3.83
CA LEU A 276 1.60 -21.41 4.15
C LEU A 276 1.18 -19.93 3.99
N ILE A 277 2.03 -19.04 4.45
CA ILE A 277 1.85 -17.60 4.30
C ILE A 277 2.94 -17.07 3.37
N LEU A 278 2.54 -16.29 2.37
CA LEU A 278 3.46 -15.49 1.57
C LEU A 278 3.74 -14.19 2.34
N PRO A 279 4.96 -13.98 2.86
CA PRO A 279 5.31 -12.70 3.46
C PRO A 279 5.42 -11.66 2.35
N CYS A 280 4.84 -10.48 2.56
CA CYS A 280 4.80 -9.45 1.51
C CYS A 280 5.62 -8.23 1.89
N GLY A 281 5.42 -7.68 3.07
CA GLY A 281 6.10 -6.50 3.56
C GLY A 281 6.02 -6.38 5.07
N ILE A 282 6.56 -5.29 5.59
CA ILE A 282 6.50 -4.94 7.01
C ILE A 282 5.66 -3.69 7.22
N TYR A 283 5.11 -3.54 8.42
CA TYR A 283 4.44 -2.33 8.85
C TYR A 283 4.92 -1.90 10.22
N GLY A 284 4.85 -0.59 10.46
CA GLY A 284 4.92 0.02 11.77
C GLY A 284 3.78 1.02 11.91
N ARG A 285 3.07 0.99 13.01
CA ARG A 285 2.00 1.94 13.30
C ARG A 285 2.09 2.46 14.72
N TYR A 286 1.87 3.76 14.84
CA TYR A 286 1.54 4.45 16.05
C TYR A 286 0.02 4.62 16.10
N GLU A 287 -0.57 4.44 17.27
CA GLU A 287 -1.97 4.68 17.55
C GLU A 287 -2.09 5.44 18.86
N SER A 288 -2.90 6.53 18.89
CA SER A 288 -3.20 7.20 20.14
C SER A 288 -4.03 6.28 21.07
N LYS A 289 -3.82 6.42 22.34
CA LYS A 289 -4.83 5.94 23.30
C LYS A 289 -5.93 6.99 23.35
N ASP A 290 -7.16 6.54 23.15
CA ASP A 290 -8.36 7.38 23.26
C ASP A 290 -8.51 8.00 24.65
#